data_45c0359a4313b43ab3ecf47d5364643e
#
_entry.id   45c0359a4313b43ab3ecf47d5364643e
#
_cell.length_a   1.000
_cell.length_b   1.000
_cell.length_c   1.000
_cell.angle_alpha   90.00
_cell.angle_beta   90.00
_cell.angle_gamma   90.00
#
_symmetry.space_group_name_H-M   'P 1'
#
loop_
_entity.id
_entity.type
_entity.pdbx_description
1 polymer ?
#
loop_
_entity_poly.entity_id
_entity_poly.type
_entity_poly.pdbx_seq_one_letter_code
_entity_poly.pdbx_strand_id
1 'polypeptide(L)'
;MQNTDRKRNVAILGSTGSIGCQALDVIRRNNDLYAAYILTANNSADQLIQQAREFQPEAVVIANEEHYEKVKEALADLPIKVYAGPDSLCDVVTDSNVDIVLGSMVGFAGLRPTISAIKAGKYIALANKETLVVAGELIKQLAYDHHVPILPVDSEHSAIFQCLEPGNPVEKILLTASGGPFRKYSPEQIATVTKDQALAHPTWNMGAKITIDSATLMNKGFEVIEAKWLFDVSPDQIQVVVHPQSVIHSMVQFEDGAVKAQLGMPDMRLPIQYAFSYPHRLKSDFERLDFFQLKDLTFERPDADRFRCLALAYEALRQGGNMPCIVNAANEVVNLAFRQDRIGFNDIASVIEQTMQKAVFTRERSIEVYLDTDAEARRIAEELIAK
;
A
#
# COMPACT_ATOMS: atom_id res chain seq x y z
N MET A 1 -12.15 -25.95 8.83
CA MET A 1 -10.81 -26.53 8.99
C MET A 1 -10.16 -26.53 7.60
N GLN A 2 -9.24 -25.61 7.34
CA GLN A 2 -8.47 -25.67 6.10
C GLN A 2 -7.54 -26.88 6.16
N ASN A 3 -7.43 -27.57 5.03
CA ASN A 3 -6.60 -28.76 4.89
C ASN A 3 -5.13 -28.37 5.16
N THR A 4 -4.57 -28.76 6.32
CA THR A 4 -3.28 -28.32 6.83
C THR A 4 -2.10 -29.12 6.24
N ASP A 5 -2.36 -30.00 5.27
CA ASP A 5 -1.34 -30.97 4.80
C ASP A 5 -0.45 -30.44 3.66
N ARG A 6 -0.71 -29.28 3.09
CA ARG A 6 0.17 -28.68 2.07
C ARG A 6 0.54 -27.23 2.39
N LYS A 7 1.72 -26.83 1.94
CA LYS A 7 2.16 -25.43 1.97
C LYS A 7 1.20 -24.57 1.14
N ARG A 8 0.93 -23.34 1.62
CA ARG A 8 0.19 -22.34 0.82
C ARG A 8 1.15 -21.67 -0.15
N ASN A 9 0.75 -21.62 -1.40
CA ASN A 9 1.50 -21.00 -2.49
C ASN A 9 1.21 -19.51 -2.57
N VAL A 10 2.25 -18.69 -2.45
CA VAL A 10 2.15 -17.23 -2.46
C VAL A 10 2.69 -16.67 -3.77
N ALA A 11 1.86 -15.89 -4.47
CA ALA A 11 2.29 -15.04 -5.55
C ALA A 11 2.62 -13.64 -5.00
N ILE A 12 3.85 -13.16 -5.22
CA ILE A 12 4.32 -11.86 -4.74
C ILE A 12 4.43 -10.90 -5.91
N LEU A 13 3.48 -9.98 -6.02
CA LEU A 13 3.53 -8.89 -6.97
C LEU A 13 4.46 -7.78 -6.45
N GLY A 14 5.66 -7.67 -7.04
CA GLY A 14 6.70 -6.74 -6.59
C GLY A 14 7.63 -7.33 -5.53
N SER A 15 8.15 -8.54 -5.74
CA SER A 15 9.01 -9.28 -4.80
C SER A 15 10.32 -8.58 -4.47
N THR A 16 10.82 -7.71 -5.36
CA THR A 16 12.07 -6.97 -5.18
C THR A 16 11.90 -5.65 -4.42
N GLY A 17 10.65 -5.23 -4.14
CA GLY A 17 10.36 -4.07 -3.31
C GLY A 17 10.54 -4.35 -1.81
N SER A 18 10.46 -3.30 -0.99
CA SER A 18 10.62 -3.40 0.48
C SER A 18 9.66 -4.42 1.10
N ILE A 19 8.37 -4.39 0.74
CA ILE A 19 7.36 -5.33 1.25
C ILE A 19 7.60 -6.73 0.71
N GLY A 20 7.93 -6.87 -0.58
CA GLY A 20 8.20 -8.16 -1.20
C GLY A 20 9.41 -8.87 -0.57
N CYS A 21 10.50 -8.15 -0.29
CA CYS A 21 11.67 -8.70 0.40
C CYS A 21 11.33 -9.16 1.82
N GLN A 22 10.53 -8.40 2.56
CA GLN A 22 10.08 -8.78 3.89
C GLN A 22 9.11 -9.97 3.87
N ALA A 23 8.27 -10.07 2.83
CA ALA A 23 7.41 -11.25 2.62
C ALA A 23 8.23 -12.51 2.35
N LEU A 24 9.30 -12.41 1.56
CA LEU A 24 10.23 -13.51 1.36
C LEU A 24 10.95 -13.91 2.64
N ASP A 25 11.30 -12.95 3.53
CA ASP A 25 11.85 -13.29 4.86
C ASP A 25 10.80 -14.02 5.72
N VAL A 26 9.53 -13.62 5.69
CA VAL A 26 8.45 -14.34 6.38
C VAL A 26 8.29 -15.75 5.84
N ILE A 27 8.31 -15.94 4.51
CA ILE A 27 8.23 -17.27 3.88
C ILE A 27 9.43 -18.13 4.26
N ARG A 28 10.65 -17.58 4.23
CA ARG A 28 11.88 -18.30 4.61
C ARG A 28 11.81 -18.84 6.05
N ARG A 29 11.27 -18.04 6.97
CA ARG A 29 11.11 -18.40 8.40
C ARG A 29 9.98 -19.39 8.66
N ASN A 30 9.03 -19.49 7.74
CA ASN A 30 7.87 -20.39 7.83
C ASN A 30 7.77 -21.25 6.56
N ASN A 31 8.90 -21.81 6.14
CA ASN A 31 9.00 -22.57 4.90
C ASN A 31 8.29 -23.93 4.91
N ASP A 32 7.82 -24.35 6.05
CA ASP A 32 6.91 -25.50 6.24
C ASP A 32 5.46 -25.15 5.90
N LEU A 33 5.07 -23.87 6.01
CA LEU A 33 3.70 -23.38 5.81
C LEU A 33 3.50 -22.70 4.45
N TYR A 34 4.53 -22.03 3.93
CA TYR A 34 4.43 -21.19 2.72
C TYR A 34 5.52 -21.54 1.70
N ALA A 35 5.18 -21.35 0.43
CA ALA A 35 6.11 -21.37 -0.70
C ALA A 35 5.98 -20.07 -1.51
N ALA A 36 7.11 -19.47 -1.89
CA ALA A 36 7.16 -18.39 -2.86
C ALA A 36 6.94 -18.99 -4.25
N TYR A 37 5.69 -19.01 -4.71
CA TYR A 37 5.28 -19.74 -5.91
C TYR A 37 5.43 -18.91 -7.18
N ILE A 38 5.14 -17.61 -7.11
CA ILE A 38 5.34 -16.66 -8.21
C ILE A 38 6.03 -15.43 -7.66
N LEU A 39 7.10 -14.98 -8.34
CA LEU A 39 7.82 -13.76 -8.01
C LEU A 39 7.78 -12.78 -9.20
N THR A 40 7.54 -11.52 -8.92
CA THR A 40 7.50 -10.51 -9.99
C THR A 40 8.33 -9.27 -9.65
N ALA A 41 8.92 -8.68 -10.69
CA ALA A 41 9.60 -7.39 -10.60
C ALA A 41 9.30 -6.53 -11.84
N ASN A 42 9.55 -5.22 -11.74
CA ASN A 42 9.47 -4.35 -12.93
C ASN A 42 10.84 -4.25 -13.62
N ASN A 43 11.82 -3.59 -12.99
CA ASN A 43 13.14 -3.33 -13.58
C ASN A 43 14.29 -4.09 -12.89
N SER A 44 14.06 -4.62 -11.68
CA SER A 44 15.12 -5.20 -10.83
C SER A 44 15.44 -6.65 -11.23
N ALA A 45 15.93 -6.86 -12.46
CA ALA A 45 16.19 -8.18 -13.02
C ALA A 45 17.21 -8.99 -12.18
N ASP A 46 18.32 -8.38 -11.76
CA ASP A 46 19.37 -9.07 -10.99
C ASP A 46 18.84 -9.58 -9.63
N GLN A 47 18.05 -8.75 -8.94
CA GLN A 47 17.46 -9.13 -7.67
C GLN A 47 16.39 -10.22 -7.86
N LEU A 48 15.58 -10.14 -8.91
CA LEU A 48 14.59 -11.16 -9.26
C LEU A 48 15.26 -12.51 -9.55
N ILE A 49 16.37 -12.52 -10.30
CA ILE A 49 17.18 -13.71 -10.58
C ILE A 49 17.71 -14.31 -9.27
N GLN A 50 18.25 -13.49 -8.39
CA GLN A 50 18.77 -13.94 -7.10
C GLN A 50 17.66 -14.58 -6.25
N GLN A 51 16.49 -13.92 -6.15
CA GLN A 51 15.33 -14.44 -5.45
C GLN A 51 14.80 -15.73 -6.08
N ALA A 52 14.77 -15.82 -7.41
CA ALA A 52 14.34 -17.03 -8.12
C ALA A 52 15.27 -18.21 -7.85
N ARG A 53 16.59 -17.99 -7.82
CA ARG A 53 17.56 -19.05 -7.50
C ARG A 53 17.46 -19.52 -6.05
N GLU A 54 17.14 -18.62 -5.11
CA GLU A 54 17.00 -18.96 -3.69
C GLU A 54 15.69 -19.71 -3.42
N PHE A 55 14.56 -19.17 -3.89
CA PHE A 55 13.22 -19.66 -3.54
C PHE A 55 12.66 -20.70 -4.51
N GLN A 56 13.26 -20.85 -5.69
CA GLN A 56 12.84 -21.77 -6.75
C GLN A 56 11.33 -21.74 -7.02
N PRO A 57 10.76 -20.56 -7.41
CA PRO A 57 9.36 -20.44 -7.71
C PRO A 57 8.99 -21.25 -8.96
N GLU A 58 7.70 -21.51 -9.15
CA GLU A 58 7.18 -22.07 -10.39
C GLU A 58 7.37 -21.11 -11.58
N ALA A 59 7.20 -19.81 -11.33
CA ALA A 59 7.33 -18.79 -12.35
C ALA A 59 7.86 -17.46 -11.81
N VAL A 60 8.51 -16.71 -12.71
CA VAL A 60 8.86 -15.32 -12.51
C VAL A 60 8.32 -14.44 -13.62
N VAL A 61 7.98 -13.19 -13.30
CA VAL A 61 7.56 -12.18 -14.30
C VAL A 61 8.44 -10.95 -14.16
N ILE A 62 9.06 -10.52 -15.26
CA ILE A 62 9.72 -9.24 -15.38
C ILE A 62 8.83 -8.30 -16.22
N ALA A 63 8.22 -7.27 -15.60
CA ALA A 63 7.24 -6.43 -16.27
C ALA A 63 7.87 -5.55 -17.37
N ASN A 64 9.12 -5.09 -17.18
CA ASN A 64 9.88 -4.44 -18.24
C ASN A 64 10.46 -5.51 -19.20
N GLU A 65 9.91 -5.60 -20.40
CA GLU A 65 10.28 -6.58 -21.43
C GLU A 65 11.72 -6.48 -21.89
N GLU A 66 12.37 -5.31 -21.74
CA GLU A 66 13.80 -5.14 -22.08
C GLU A 66 14.71 -6.07 -21.27
N HIS A 67 14.26 -6.53 -20.12
CA HIS A 67 15.02 -7.42 -19.24
C HIS A 67 14.68 -8.90 -19.42
N TYR A 68 13.77 -9.25 -20.32
CA TYR A 68 13.27 -10.63 -20.49
C TYR A 68 14.39 -11.62 -20.78
N GLU A 69 15.18 -11.37 -21.84
CA GLU A 69 16.25 -12.31 -22.24
C GLU A 69 17.28 -12.50 -21.13
N LYS A 70 17.66 -11.41 -20.44
CA LYS A 70 18.59 -11.48 -19.30
C LYS A 70 18.08 -12.44 -18.20
N VAL A 71 16.81 -12.32 -17.82
CA VAL A 71 16.22 -13.16 -16.77
C VAL A 71 16.08 -14.60 -17.25
N LYS A 72 15.63 -14.82 -18.49
CA LYS A 72 15.46 -16.14 -19.11
C LYS A 72 16.76 -16.91 -19.22
N GLU A 73 17.82 -16.27 -19.73
CA GLU A 73 19.14 -16.89 -19.85
C GLU A 73 19.73 -17.24 -18.48
N ALA A 74 19.59 -16.31 -17.50
CA ALA A 74 20.13 -16.50 -16.16
C ALA A 74 19.41 -17.61 -15.37
N LEU A 75 18.21 -18.03 -15.77
CA LEU A 75 17.43 -19.08 -15.09
C LEU A 75 17.26 -20.34 -15.97
N ALA A 76 17.94 -20.43 -17.12
CA ALA A 76 17.80 -21.53 -18.07
C ALA A 76 18.21 -22.91 -17.53
N ASP A 77 19.01 -22.94 -16.47
CA ASP A 77 19.43 -24.16 -15.76
C ASP A 77 18.42 -24.66 -14.71
N LEU A 78 17.34 -23.90 -14.47
CA LEU A 78 16.31 -24.22 -13.48
C LEU A 78 14.94 -24.45 -14.14
N PRO A 79 14.06 -25.26 -13.55
CA PRO A 79 12.72 -25.53 -14.10
C PRO A 79 11.75 -24.35 -13.76
N ILE A 80 12.17 -23.13 -13.98
CA ILE A 80 11.41 -21.91 -13.66
C ILE A 80 10.87 -21.31 -14.95
N LYS A 81 9.57 -21.07 -15.02
CA LYS A 81 8.96 -20.39 -16.16
C LYS A 81 9.24 -18.89 -16.07
N VAL A 82 9.68 -18.27 -17.16
CA VAL A 82 9.97 -16.85 -17.23
C VAL A 82 8.99 -16.18 -18.19
N TYR A 83 8.28 -15.18 -17.67
CA TYR A 83 7.33 -14.36 -18.42
C TYR A 83 7.75 -12.89 -18.39
N ALA A 84 7.24 -12.11 -19.35
CA ALA A 84 7.49 -10.67 -19.40
C ALA A 84 6.23 -9.89 -19.72
N GLY A 85 6.29 -8.59 -19.45
CA GLY A 85 5.23 -7.63 -19.74
C GLY A 85 4.15 -7.54 -18.64
N PRO A 86 3.41 -6.42 -18.63
CA PRO A 86 2.41 -6.12 -17.61
C PRO A 86 1.19 -7.07 -17.66
N ASP A 87 0.82 -7.59 -18.82
CA ASP A 87 -0.31 -8.53 -18.96
C ASP A 87 0.00 -9.89 -18.33
N SER A 88 1.26 -10.34 -18.39
CA SER A 88 1.70 -11.56 -17.69
C SER A 88 1.50 -11.49 -16.16
N LEU A 89 1.51 -10.29 -15.57
CA LEU A 89 1.18 -10.14 -14.14
C LEU A 89 -0.27 -10.52 -13.85
N CYS A 90 -1.18 -10.20 -14.78
CA CYS A 90 -2.59 -10.55 -14.65
C CYS A 90 -2.83 -12.05 -14.85
N ASP A 91 -2.06 -12.68 -15.73
CA ASP A 91 -2.21 -14.09 -16.06
C ASP A 91 -1.69 -15.00 -14.93
N VAL A 92 -0.48 -14.73 -14.44
CA VAL A 92 0.16 -15.62 -13.46
C VAL A 92 -0.58 -15.67 -12.12
N VAL A 93 -1.25 -14.60 -11.70
CA VAL A 93 -2.03 -14.59 -10.44
C VAL A 93 -3.30 -15.45 -10.52
N THR A 94 -3.71 -15.86 -11.71
CA THR A 94 -4.89 -16.73 -11.92
C THR A 94 -4.56 -18.22 -11.85
N ASP A 95 -3.26 -18.59 -11.78
CA ASP A 95 -2.84 -20.00 -11.69
C ASP A 95 -3.58 -20.72 -10.56
N SER A 96 -4.12 -21.91 -10.86
CA SER A 96 -4.95 -22.67 -9.93
C SER A 96 -4.24 -23.06 -8.62
N ASN A 97 -2.92 -23.16 -8.66
CA ASN A 97 -2.12 -23.51 -7.49
C ASN A 97 -1.79 -22.30 -6.60
N VAL A 98 -2.02 -21.08 -7.04
CA VAL A 98 -1.85 -19.88 -6.20
C VAL A 98 -2.95 -19.84 -5.15
N ASP A 99 -2.59 -19.77 -3.88
CA ASP A 99 -3.51 -19.64 -2.75
C ASP A 99 -3.65 -18.19 -2.26
N ILE A 100 -2.52 -17.46 -2.21
CA ILE A 100 -2.43 -16.08 -1.71
C ILE A 100 -1.76 -15.22 -2.78
N VAL A 101 -2.32 -14.04 -3.03
CA VAL A 101 -1.66 -12.99 -3.81
C VAL A 101 -1.30 -11.84 -2.88
N LEU A 102 0.00 -11.58 -2.72
CA LEU A 102 0.48 -10.38 -2.05
C LEU A 102 0.60 -9.24 -3.08
N GLY A 103 -0.30 -8.26 -2.98
CA GLY A 103 -0.24 -7.04 -3.78
C GLY A 103 0.72 -6.04 -3.15
N SER A 104 1.99 -6.01 -3.56
CA SER A 104 3.03 -5.11 -3.05
C SER A 104 3.69 -4.25 -4.14
N MET A 105 3.00 -4.08 -5.25
CA MET A 105 3.36 -3.11 -6.28
C MET A 105 3.11 -1.68 -5.79
N VAL A 106 3.77 -0.71 -6.39
CA VAL A 106 3.61 0.70 -6.06
C VAL A 106 2.64 1.37 -7.06
N GLY A 107 1.72 2.18 -6.54
CA GLY A 107 0.85 3.02 -7.34
C GLY A 107 -0.24 2.26 -8.09
N PHE A 108 -0.72 2.87 -9.17
CA PHE A 108 -1.83 2.39 -10.00
C PHE A 108 -1.60 1.00 -10.62
N ALA A 109 -0.35 0.62 -10.87
CA ALA A 109 0.01 -0.62 -11.59
C ALA A 109 -0.52 -1.91 -10.91
N GLY A 110 -0.78 -1.88 -9.59
CA GLY A 110 -1.33 -3.02 -8.86
C GLY A 110 -2.81 -3.31 -9.10
N LEU A 111 -3.57 -2.38 -9.72
CA LEU A 111 -5.02 -2.50 -9.85
C LEU A 111 -5.44 -3.70 -10.72
N ARG A 112 -4.94 -3.80 -11.96
CA ARG A 112 -5.33 -4.86 -12.90
C ARG A 112 -5.00 -6.27 -12.37
N PRO A 113 -3.77 -6.56 -11.91
CA PRO A 113 -3.45 -7.87 -11.36
C PRO A 113 -4.28 -8.22 -10.12
N THR A 114 -4.60 -7.24 -9.26
CA THR A 114 -5.47 -7.47 -8.09
C THR A 114 -6.89 -7.85 -8.51
N ILE A 115 -7.46 -7.18 -9.52
CA ILE A 115 -8.77 -7.54 -10.10
C ILE A 115 -8.74 -8.96 -10.67
N SER A 116 -7.69 -9.34 -11.42
CA SER A 116 -7.53 -10.69 -11.97
C SER A 116 -7.47 -11.74 -10.87
N ALA A 117 -6.71 -11.48 -9.80
CA ALA A 117 -6.61 -12.37 -8.65
C ALA A 117 -7.95 -12.55 -7.92
N ILE A 118 -8.71 -11.46 -7.71
CA ILE A 118 -10.05 -11.52 -7.09
C ILE A 118 -10.99 -12.35 -7.95
N LYS A 119 -11.06 -12.10 -9.26
CA LYS A 119 -11.90 -12.86 -10.19
C LYS A 119 -11.54 -14.35 -10.25
N ALA A 120 -10.29 -14.68 -10.01
CA ALA A 120 -9.80 -16.06 -9.91
C ALA A 120 -9.98 -16.69 -8.51
N GLY A 121 -10.67 -16.00 -7.57
CA GLY A 121 -10.95 -16.51 -6.24
C GLY A 121 -9.73 -16.58 -5.31
N LYS A 122 -8.67 -15.81 -5.56
CA LYS A 122 -7.44 -15.84 -4.78
C LYS A 122 -7.56 -15.01 -3.51
N TYR A 123 -7.00 -15.51 -2.42
CA TYR A 123 -6.88 -14.78 -1.16
C TYR A 123 -5.94 -13.56 -1.34
N ILE A 124 -6.39 -12.36 -1.00
CA ILE A 124 -5.63 -11.13 -1.22
C ILE A 124 -5.00 -10.64 0.08
N ALA A 125 -3.67 -10.57 0.14
CA ALA A 125 -2.92 -9.82 1.13
C ALA A 125 -2.52 -8.47 0.49
N LEU A 126 -3.19 -7.38 0.88
CA LEU A 126 -3.09 -6.10 0.17
C LEU A 126 -2.16 -5.13 0.90
N ALA A 127 -0.99 -4.86 0.30
CA ALA A 127 -0.08 -3.80 0.72
C ALA A 127 -0.15 -2.56 -0.20
N ASN A 128 -0.61 -2.74 -1.44
CA ASN A 128 -0.80 -1.65 -2.40
C ASN A 128 -2.11 -0.91 -2.13
N LYS A 129 -2.05 0.09 -1.26
CA LYS A 129 -3.21 0.90 -0.89
C LYS A 129 -3.86 1.63 -2.05
N GLU A 130 -3.05 2.00 -3.05
CA GLU A 130 -3.51 2.72 -4.23
C GLU A 130 -4.59 1.97 -4.99
N THR A 131 -4.61 0.65 -4.93
CA THR A 131 -5.69 -0.19 -5.48
C THR A 131 -7.06 0.18 -4.90
N LEU A 132 -7.16 0.37 -3.58
CA LEU A 132 -8.40 0.80 -2.91
C LEU A 132 -8.64 2.30 -3.02
N VAL A 133 -7.59 3.11 -3.08
CA VAL A 133 -7.72 4.55 -3.33
C VAL A 133 -8.35 4.80 -4.69
N VAL A 134 -7.84 4.16 -5.73
CA VAL A 134 -8.28 4.37 -7.12
C VAL A 134 -9.67 3.81 -7.37
N ALA A 135 -9.91 2.56 -6.97
CA ALA A 135 -11.07 1.80 -7.38
C ALA A 135 -11.74 1.04 -6.21
N GLY A 136 -11.70 1.61 -4.99
CA GLY A 136 -12.11 0.89 -3.77
C GLY A 136 -13.52 0.32 -3.84
N GLU A 137 -14.48 1.05 -4.40
CA GLU A 137 -15.86 0.57 -4.54
C GLU A 137 -15.95 -0.63 -5.50
N LEU A 138 -15.25 -0.56 -6.65
CA LEU A 138 -15.19 -1.68 -7.60
C LEU A 138 -14.52 -2.92 -6.97
N ILE A 139 -13.40 -2.71 -6.28
CA ILE A 139 -12.64 -3.79 -5.63
C ILE A 139 -13.47 -4.46 -4.54
N LYS A 140 -14.18 -3.69 -3.71
CA LYS A 140 -15.08 -4.23 -2.68
C LYS A 140 -16.22 -5.04 -3.28
N GLN A 141 -16.85 -4.53 -4.35
CA GLN A 141 -17.91 -5.24 -5.04
C GLN A 141 -17.42 -6.57 -5.62
N LEU A 142 -16.27 -6.55 -6.34
CA LEU A 142 -15.68 -7.77 -6.89
C LEU A 142 -15.29 -8.77 -5.80
N ALA A 143 -14.70 -8.31 -4.70
CA ALA A 143 -14.35 -9.19 -3.58
C ALA A 143 -15.57 -9.85 -2.95
N TYR A 144 -16.69 -9.11 -2.83
CA TYR A 144 -17.96 -9.62 -2.35
C TYR A 144 -18.54 -10.67 -3.31
N ASP A 145 -18.62 -10.34 -4.60
CA ASP A 145 -19.21 -11.22 -5.63
C ASP A 145 -18.45 -12.54 -5.79
N HIS A 146 -17.14 -12.50 -5.64
CA HIS A 146 -16.25 -13.66 -5.74
C HIS A 146 -15.94 -14.33 -4.39
N HIS A 147 -16.52 -13.84 -3.27
CA HIS A 147 -16.26 -14.34 -1.91
C HIS A 147 -14.77 -14.37 -1.53
N VAL A 148 -14.02 -13.36 -1.96
CA VAL A 148 -12.59 -13.24 -1.72
C VAL A 148 -12.32 -12.33 -0.53
N PRO A 149 -11.60 -12.80 0.51
CA PRO A 149 -11.16 -11.93 1.59
C PRO A 149 -10.00 -11.04 1.13
N ILE A 150 -10.06 -9.76 1.49
CA ILE A 150 -8.95 -8.82 1.36
C ILE A 150 -8.42 -8.53 2.75
N LEU A 151 -7.19 -8.96 3.04
CA LEU A 151 -6.52 -8.72 4.30
C LEU A 151 -5.50 -7.60 4.18
N PRO A 152 -5.55 -6.61 5.08
CA PRO A 152 -4.64 -5.50 5.05
C PRO A 152 -3.22 -5.92 5.47
N VAL A 153 -2.24 -5.46 4.72
CA VAL A 153 -0.80 -5.58 5.02
C VAL A 153 -0.24 -4.23 5.47
N ASP A 154 -0.84 -3.11 5.02
CA ASP A 154 -0.47 -1.80 5.56
C ASP A 154 -0.55 -1.83 7.09
N SER A 155 0.46 -1.28 7.79
CA SER A 155 0.63 -1.45 9.24
C SER A 155 -0.55 -0.92 10.04
N GLU A 156 -1.06 0.24 9.68
CA GLU A 156 -2.18 0.88 10.33
C GLU A 156 -3.48 0.11 10.11
N HIS A 157 -3.72 -0.34 8.87
CA HIS A 157 -4.93 -1.10 8.54
C HIS A 157 -4.90 -2.51 9.13
N SER A 158 -3.73 -3.15 9.15
CA SER A 158 -3.54 -4.41 9.87
C SER A 158 -3.82 -4.22 11.37
N ALA A 159 -3.38 -3.12 11.96
CA ALA A 159 -3.65 -2.81 13.36
C ALA A 159 -5.15 -2.62 13.65
N ILE A 160 -5.84 -1.84 12.80
CA ILE A 160 -7.30 -1.65 12.89
C ILE A 160 -8.01 -3.01 12.80
N PHE A 161 -7.67 -3.80 11.77
CA PHE A 161 -8.23 -5.13 11.56
C PHE A 161 -8.06 -6.05 12.78
N GLN A 162 -6.91 -5.98 13.46
CA GLN A 162 -6.62 -6.75 14.67
C GLN A 162 -7.38 -6.26 15.90
N CYS A 163 -7.85 -5.01 15.91
CA CYS A 163 -8.60 -4.41 17.01
C CYS A 163 -10.11 -4.54 16.86
N LEU A 164 -10.62 -4.78 15.63
CA LEU A 164 -12.04 -4.94 15.38
C LEU A 164 -12.61 -6.17 16.12
N GLU A 165 -13.82 -6.03 16.58
CA GLU A 165 -14.59 -7.11 17.21
C GLU A 165 -15.86 -7.36 16.38
N PRO A 166 -16.07 -8.58 15.86
CA PRO A 166 -17.25 -8.90 15.09
C PRO A 166 -18.54 -8.61 15.86
N GLY A 167 -19.45 -7.89 15.22
CA GLY A 167 -20.76 -7.59 15.81
C GLY A 167 -20.79 -6.38 16.76
N ASN A 168 -19.64 -5.75 17.06
CA ASN A 168 -19.58 -4.55 17.88
C ASN A 168 -19.48 -3.28 17.00
N PRO A 169 -20.35 -2.28 17.23
CA PRO A 169 -20.37 -1.09 16.43
C PRO A 169 -19.15 -0.20 16.70
N VAL A 170 -18.51 0.27 15.61
CA VAL A 170 -17.36 1.16 15.66
C VAL A 170 -17.84 2.61 15.65
N GLU A 171 -17.50 3.36 16.71
CA GLU A 171 -17.72 4.81 16.74
C GLU A 171 -16.69 5.53 15.86
N LYS A 172 -15.39 5.22 16.04
CA LYS A 172 -14.29 5.83 15.29
C LYS A 172 -13.11 4.89 15.07
N ILE A 173 -12.46 5.08 13.95
CA ILE A 173 -11.11 4.62 13.70
C ILE A 173 -10.15 5.76 14.04
N LEU A 174 -9.18 5.49 14.93
CA LEU A 174 -8.11 6.42 15.28
C LEU A 174 -6.86 6.00 14.52
N LEU A 175 -6.69 6.57 13.32
CA LEU A 175 -5.64 6.24 12.38
C LEU A 175 -4.36 6.99 12.75
N THR A 176 -3.34 6.30 13.23
CA THR A 176 -2.10 6.95 13.66
C THR A 176 -1.19 7.33 12.49
N ALA A 177 -0.39 8.36 12.67
CA ALA A 177 0.60 8.84 11.72
C ALA A 177 1.88 9.23 12.46
N SER A 178 3.07 9.00 11.86
CA SER A 178 4.33 9.53 12.42
C SER A 178 4.37 11.07 12.41
N GLY A 179 3.60 11.68 11.52
CA GLY A 179 3.60 13.12 11.26
C GLY A 179 4.66 13.57 10.26
N GLY A 180 5.49 12.65 9.76
CA GLY A 180 6.54 12.93 8.77
C GLY A 180 7.72 13.76 9.32
N PRO A 181 8.74 14.02 8.49
CA PRO A 181 9.96 14.71 8.91
C PRO A 181 9.74 16.19 9.23
N PHE A 182 8.70 16.82 8.65
CA PHE A 182 8.47 18.26 8.74
C PHE A 182 7.41 18.67 9.77
N ARG A 183 6.98 17.73 10.61
CA ARG A 183 5.93 17.95 11.62
C ARG A 183 6.11 19.22 12.47
N LYS A 184 7.36 19.56 12.82
CA LYS A 184 7.73 20.72 13.64
C LYS A 184 8.20 21.94 12.85
N TYR A 185 8.20 21.90 11.52
CA TYR A 185 8.68 23.00 10.69
C TYR A 185 7.61 24.10 10.57
N SER A 186 8.05 25.36 10.50
CA SER A 186 7.17 26.48 10.17
C SER A 186 6.79 26.45 8.67
N PRO A 187 5.74 27.15 8.24
CA PRO A 187 5.40 27.26 6.82
C PRO A 187 6.57 27.77 5.97
N GLU A 188 7.35 28.74 6.48
CA GLU A 188 8.52 29.30 5.79
C GLU A 188 9.64 28.27 5.61
N GLN A 189 9.84 27.42 6.63
CA GLN A 189 10.81 26.32 6.55
C GLN A 189 10.36 25.26 5.53
N ILE A 190 9.06 24.91 5.52
CA ILE A 190 8.50 23.93 4.57
C ILE A 190 8.64 24.41 3.12
N ALA A 191 8.52 25.70 2.86
CA ALA A 191 8.64 26.26 1.52
C ALA A 191 10.03 26.04 0.88
N THR A 192 11.06 25.76 1.69
CA THR A 192 12.45 25.62 1.25
C THR A 192 13.03 24.22 1.43
N VAL A 193 12.22 23.23 1.81
CA VAL A 193 12.72 21.87 2.03
C VAL A 193 13.14 21.21 0.72
N THR A 194 14.20 20.42 0.82
CA THR A 194 14.74 19.66 -0.30
C THR A 194 14.22 18.23 -0.31
N LYS A 195 14.35 17.55 -1.45
CA LYS A 195 14.02 16.12 -1.55
C LYS A 195 14.80 15.26 -0.57
N ASP A 196 16.08 15.56 -0.32
CA ASP A 196 16.92 14.78 0.60
C ASP A 196 16.42 14.90 2.04
N GLN A 197 15.97 16.09 2.45
CA GLN A 197 15.31 16.28 3.74
C GLN A 197 13.98 15.53 3.81
N ALA A 198 13.19 15.52 2.73
CA ALA A 198 11.92 14.82 2.68
C ALA A 198 12.07 13.28 2.66
N LEU A 199 13.18 12.77 2.09
CA LEU A 199 13.50 11.34 2.07
C LEU A 199 14.07 10.84 3.41
N ALA A 200 14.47 11.72 4.33
CA ALA A 200 14.99 11.37 5.65
C ALA A 200 13.85 11.13 6.66
N HIS A 201 13.12 10.01 6.51
CA HIS A 201 12.05 9.68 7.45
C HIS A 201 12.60 9.30 8.83
N PRO A 202 12.04 9.85 9.95
CA PRO A 202 12.63 9.68 11.28
C PRO A 202 12.52 8.26 11.86
N THR A 203 11.56 7.44 11.43
CA THR A 203 11.21 6.16 12.07
C THR A 203 11.28 4.98 11.10
N TRP A 204 10.78 5.14 9.87
CA TRP A 204 10.61 4.05 8.90
C TRP A 204 11.64 4.11 7.79
N ASN A 205 12.17 2.96 7.41
CA ASN A 205 12.97 2.81 6.17
C ASN A 205 12.06 2.30 5.05
N MET A 206 11.66 3.20 4.16
CA MET A 206 10.64 2.95 3.13
C MET A 206 11.15 3.31 1.74
N GLY A 207 10.40 2.89 0.72
CA GLY A 207 10.64 3.32 -0.66
C GLY A 207 10.49 4.85 -0.84
N ALA A 208 11.18 5.42 -1.83
CA ALA A 208 11.23 6.87 -2.05
C ALA A 208 9.83 7.51 -2.24
N LYS A 209 8.93 6.85 -3.00
CA LYS A 209 7.58 7.39 -3.26
C LYS A 209 6.80 7.57 -1.96
N ILE A 210 6.67 6.51 -1.16
CA ILE A 210 5.91 6.55 0.09
C ILE A 210 6.56 7.46 1.15
N THR A 211 7.87 7.64 1.11
CA THR A 211 8.58 8.57 2.02
C THR A 211 8.19 10.02 1.74
N ILE A 212 8.12 10.44 0.46
CA ILE A 212 7.61 11.76 0.08
C ILE A 212 6.12 11.89 0.44
N ASP A 213 5.31 10.87 0.19
CA ASP A 213 3.89 10.87 0.57
C ASP A 213 3.72 11.00 2.10
N SER A 214 4.62 10.42 2.90
CA SER A 214 4.63 10.61 4.35
C SER A 214 4.98 12.06 4.72
N ALA A 215 5.97 12.66 4.04
CA ALA A 215 6.39 14.04 4.30
C ALA A 215 5.27 15.05 4.02
N THR A 216 4.42 14.81 3.03
CA THR A 216 3.27 15.64 2.65
C THR A 216 1.98 15.29 3.39
N LEU A 217 1.96 14.22 4.19
CA LEU A 217 0.77 13.56 4.73
C LEU A 217 -0.20 13.00 3.66
N MET A 218 0.18 12.93 2.39
CA MET A 218 -0.63 12.25 1.37
C MET A 218 -0.74 10.76 1.64
N ASN A 219 0.33 10.12 2.14
CA ASN A 219 0.27 8.72 2.57
C ASN A 219 -0.88 8.48 3.55
N LYS A 220 -1.00 9.35 4.57
CA LYS A 220 -2.08 9.27 5.55
C LYS A 220 -3.45 9.58 4.93
N GLY A 221 -3.49 10.49 3.96
CA GLY A 221 -4.70 10.74 3.17
C GLY A 221 -5.17 9.50 2.40
N PHE A 222 -4.26 8.79 1.76
CA PHE A 222 -4.59 7.52 1.08
C PHE A 222 -5.04 6.43 2.05
N GLU A 223 -4.44 6.37 3.21
CA GLU A 223 -4.84 5.44 4.27
C GLU A 223 -6.24 5.74 4.82
N VAL A 224 -6.66 7.00 4.89
CA VAL A 224 -8.05 7.36 5.19
C VAL A 224 -9.01 6.80 4.15
N ILE A 225 -8.66 6.90 2.86
CA ILE A 225 -9.48 6.35 1.78
C ILE A 225 -9.51 4.82 1.84
N GLU A 226 -8.38 4.19 2.07
CA GLU A 226 -8.26 2.73 2.22
C GLU A 226 -9.09 2.21 3.41
N ALA A 227 -9.02 2.88 4.57
CA ALA A 227 -9.78 2.51 5.78
C ALA A 227 -11.28 2.50 5.53
N LYS A 228 -11.82 3.50 4.80
CA LYS A 228 -13.23 3.52 4.41
C LYS A 228 -13.63 2.24 3.70
N TRP A 229 -12.82 1.81 2.73
CA TRP A 229 -13.16 0.65 1.90
C TRP A 229 -12.93 -0.69 2.61
N LEU A 230 -11.90 -0.80 3.44
CA LEU A 230 -11.62 -2.03 4.18
C LEU A 230 -12.63 -2.29 5.29
N PHE A 231 -13.05 -1.25 6.01
CA PHE A 231 -13.81 -1.39 7.26
C PHE A 231 -15.26 -0.89 7.19
N ASP A 232 -15.72 -0.47 6.00
CA ASP A 232 -17.09 0.02 5.74
C ASP A 232 -17.52 1.17 6.67
N VAL A 233 -16.60 2.06 7.00
CA VAL A 233 -16.82 3.26 7.83
C VAL A 233 -17.00 4.51 6.98
N SER A 234 -17.71 5.50 7.51
CA SER A 234 -17.82 6.82 6.87
C SER A 234 -16.52 7.63 7.02
N PRO A 235 -16.27 8.62 6.15
CA PRO A 235 -15.11 9.51 6.30
C PRO A 235 -15.06 10.22 7.66
N ASP A 236 -16.20 10.54 8.24
CA ASP A 236 -16.30 11.25 9.53
C ASP A 236 -16.01 10.34 10.74
N GLN A 237 -16.03 9.02 10.55
CA GLN A 237 -15.60 8.06 11.55
C GLN A 237 -14.09 7.79 11.52
N ILE A 238 -13.33 8.36 10.59
CA ILE A 238 -11.88 8.17 10.51
C ILE A 238 -11.19 9.44 10.99
N GLN A 239 -10.52 9.34 12.13
CA GLN A 239 -9.78 10.44 12.74
C GLN A 239 -8.28 10.16 12.68
N VAL A 240 -7.53 11.02 12.00
CA VAL A 240 -6.06 10.95 12.00
C VAL A 240 -5.52 11.50 13.32
N VAL A 241 -4.57 10.74 13.91
CA VAL A 241 -3.88 11.09 15.16
C VAL A 241 -2.38 11.00 14.93
N VAL A 242 -1.65 12.09 15.11
CA VAL A 242 -0.19 12.08 15.00
C VAL A 242 0.41 11.47 16.26
N HIS A 243 1.17 10.36 16.07
CA HIS A 243 1.86 9.62 17.12
C HIS A 243 3.32 9.37 16.68
N PRO A 244 4.23 10.28 17.02
CA PRO A 244 5.59 10.29 16.47
C PRO A 244 6.42 9.05 16.78
N GLN A 245 6.16 8.39 17.89
CA GLN A 245 6.87 7.18 18.31
C GLN A 245 6.54 5.97 17.43
N SER A 246 5.40 6.02 16.72
CA SER A 246 4.92 4.94 15.84
C SER A 246 4.88 3.54 16.50
N VAL A 247 4.66 3.50 17.81
CA VAL A 247 4.52 2.26 18.59
C VAL A 247 3.08 1.77 18.58
N ILE A 248 2.11 2.69 18.67
CA ILE A 248 0.71 2.41 18.43
C ILE A 248 0.47 2.55 16.93
N HIS A 249 0.17 1.43 16.29
CA HIS A 249 -0.02 1.40 14.84
C HIS A 249 -1.40 1.85 14.38
N SER A 250 -2.43 1.74 15.18
CA SER A 250 -3.74 2.41 15.11
C SER A 250 -4.66 1.87 16.21
N MET A 251 -5.86 2.48 16.33
CA MET A 251 -6.81 2.16 17.39
C MET A 251 -8.24 2.16 16.83
N VAL A 252 -9.12 1.43 17.50
CA VAL A 252 -10.57 1.42 17.24
C VAL A 252 -11.29 1.85 18.52
N GLN A 253 -12.12 2.87 18.42
CA GLN A 253 -13.05 3.30 19.47
C GLN A 253 -14.43 2.75 19.18
N PHE A 254 -15.02 2.06 20.13
CA PHE A 254 -16.38 1.51 20.07
C PHE A 254 -17.40 2.49 20.64
N GLU A 255 -18.69 2.26 20.35
CA GLU A 255 -19.78 3.14 20.82
C GLU A 255 -19.96 3.17 22.33
N ASP A 256 -19.45 2.18 23.06
CA ASP A 256 -19.43 2.20 24.53
C ASP A 256 -18.31 3.06 25.13
N GLY A 257 -17.47 3.66 24.26
CA GLY A 257 -16.32 4.48 24.63
C GLY A 257 -15.02 3.71 24.85
N ALA A 258 -15.03 2.37 24.75
CA ALA A 258 -13.81 1.57 24.84
C ALA A 258 -12.90 1.81 23.63
N VAL A 259 -11.56 1.86 23.86
CA VAL A 259 -10.56 1.99 22.81
C VAL A 259 -9.63 0.78 22.84
N LYS A 260 -9.52 0.09 21.70
CA LYS A 260 -8.52 -0.97 21.51
C LYS A 260 -7.42 -0.48 20.58
N ALA A 261 -6.17 -0.79 20.94
CA ALA A 261 -4.98 -0.40 20.19
C ALA A 261 -4.09 -1.62 19.90
N GLN A 262 -3.50 -1.68 18.72
CA GLN A 262 -2.44 -2.63 18.42
C GLN A 262 -1.10 -1.90 18.54
N LEU A 263 -0.21 -2.48 19.32
CA LEU A 263 1.13 -1.97 19.57
C LEU A 263 2.17 -2.97 19.07
N GLY A 264 3.31 -2.44 18.63
CA GLY A 264 4.46 -3.24 18.20
C GLY A 264 5.64 -2.38 17.79
N MET A 265 6.78 -3.03 17.54
CA MET A 265 7.90 -2.37 16.88
C MET A 265 7.56 -2.12 15.40
N PRO A 266 8.10 -1.05 14.79
CA PRO A 266 7.91 -0.76 13.36
C PRO A 266 8.56 -1.83 12.47
N ASP A 267 7.83 -2.90 12.18
CA ASP A 267 8.29 -4.04 11.39
C ASP A 267 7.15 -4.58 10.52
N MET A 268 7.28 -4.43 9.19
CA MET A 268 6.25 -4.87 8.24
C MET A 268 6.12 -6.40 8.15
N ARG A 269 7.08 -7.18 8.64
CA ARG A 269 6.97 -8.65 8.69
C ARG A 269 5.82 -9.11 9.56
N LEU A 270 5.49 -8.36 10.61
CA LEU A 270 4.37 -8.70 11.50
C LEU A 270 3.02 -8.64 10.78
N PRO A 271 2.60 -7.54 10.14
CA PRO A 271 1.35 -7.51 9.39
C PRO A 271 1.35 -8.45 8.17
N ILE A 272 2.49 -8.64 7.48
CA ILE A 272 2.61 -9.60 6.38
C ILE A 272 2.35 -11.02 6.90
N GLN A 273 3.04 -11.43 7.98
CA GLN A 273 2.85 -12.75 8.57
C GLN A 273 1.40 -12.97 9.02
N TYR A 274 0.79 -11.95 9.63
CA TYR A 274 -0.59 -12.05 10.08
C TYR A 274 -1.58 -12.17 8.92
N ALA A 275 -1.38 -11.40 7.83
CA ALA A 275 -2.20 -11.54 6.62
C ALA A 275 -2.08 -12.94 6.00
N PHE A 276 -0.90 -13.56 6.01
CA PHE A 276 -0.72 -14.90 5.48
C PHE A 276 -1.32 -15.99 6.37
N SER A 277 -1.33 -15.80 7.70
CA SER A 277 -1.71 -16.82 8.67
C SER A 277 -3.12 -16.65 9.24
N TYR A 278 -3.82 -15.55 8.95
CA TYR A 278 -5.13 -15.26 9.52
C TYR A 278 -6.08 -16.47 9.43
N PRO A 279 -6.81 -16.79 10.52
CA PRO A 279 -6.95 -16.03 11.77
C PRO A 279 -5.90 -16.35 12.85
N HIS A 280 -4.90 -17.15 12.56
CA HIS A 280 -3.93 -17.62 13.54
C HIS A 280 -2.72 -16.69 13.65
N ARG A 281 -2.11 -16.64 14.85
CA ARG A 281 -0.84 -15.95 15.07
C ARG A 281 0.29 -16.98 15.10
N LEU A 282 1.27 -16.81 14.22
CA LEU A 282 2.45 -17.63 14.19
C LEU A 282 3.52 -17.12 15.18
N LYS A 283 4.30 -18.05 15.72
CA LYS A 283 5.48 -17.67 16.48
C LYS A 283 6.49 -16.95 15.59
N SER A 284 7.11 -15.89 16.08
CA SER A 284 8.16 -15.15 15.39
C SER A 284 9.31 -14.84 16.34
N ASP A 285 10.46 -14.51 15.79
CA ASP A 285 11.64 -13.97 16.48
C ASP A 285 11.81 -12.47 16.24
N PHE A 286 10.76 -11.77 15.76
CA PHE A 286 10.78 -10.33 15.55
C PHE A 286 10.98 -9.60 16.89
N GLU A 287 11.58 -8.43 16.83
CA GLU A 287 11.82 -7.61 18.01
C GLU A 287 10.52 -7.38 18.81
N ARG A 288 10.65 -7.47 20.13
CA ARG A 288 9.52 -7.26 21.06
C ARG A 288 9.54 -5.85 21.60
N LEU A 289 8.34 -5.29 21.75
CA LEU A 289 8.17 -4.02 22.42
C LEU A 289 8.51 -4.18 23.91
N ASP A 290 9.46 -3.36 24.39
CA ASP A 290 9.83 -3.29 25.81
C ASP A 290 9.21 -2.03 26.45
N PHE A 291 8.19 -2.22 27.25
CA PHE A 291 7.48 -1.12 27.93
C PHE A 291 8.36 -0.36 28.95
N PHE A 292 9.43 -0.96 29.44
CA PHE A 292 10.35 -0.28 30.36
C PHE A 292 11.31 0.67 29.64
N GLN A 293 11.48 0.50 28.33
CA GLN A 293 12.25 1.41 27.49
C GLN A 293 11.39 2.52 26.88
N LEU A 294 10.09 2.32 26.80
CA LEU A 294 9.14 3.34 26.37
C LEU A 294 8.99 4.39 27.47
N LYS A 295 9.41 5.64 27.17
CA LYS A 295 9.27 6.75 28.13
C LYS A 295 7.87 7.34 28.07
N ASP A 296 7.45 7.76 26.86
CA ASP A 296 6.19 8.46 26.64
C ASP A 296 5.52 8.01 25.33
N LEU A 297 4.19 8.01 25.33
CA LEU A 297 3.36 7.92 24.15
C LEU A 297 2.65 9.26 23.99
N THR A 298 2.97 9.99 22.94
CA THR A 298 2.44 11.33 22.69
C THR A 298 1.53 11.37 21.49
N PHE A 299 0.52 12.24 21.54
CA PHE A 299 -0.49 12.37 20.52
C PHE A 299 -0.71 13.86 20.21
N GLU A 300 -0.79 14.18 18.89
CA GLU A 300 -1.02 15.52 18.40
C GLU A 300 -2.13 15.50 17.33
N ARG A 301 -2.76 16.63 17.12
CA ARG A 301 -3.67 16.80 15.98
C ARG A 301 -2.87 16.99 14.70
N PRO A 302 -3.28 16.40 13.56
CA PRO A 302 -2.66 16.71 12.29
C PRO A 302 -2.97 18.16 11.89
N ASP A 303 -1.99 18.84 11.32
CA ASP A 303 -2.15 20.20 10.78
C ASP A 303 -2.49 20.11 9.27
N ALA A 304 -3.77 19.97 8.97
CA ALA A 304 -4.25 19.81 7.60
C ALA A 304 -4.17 21.10 6.78
N ASP A 305 -4.06 22.27 7.41
CA ASP A 305 -3.85 23.55 6.71
C ASP A 305 -2.42 23.62 6.18
N ARG A 306 -1.46 23.26 7.00
CA ARG A 306 -0.04 23.22 6.61
C ARG A 306 0.29 22.04 5.69
N PHE A 307 -0.34 20.90 5.89
CA PHE A 307 -0.19 19.69 5.07
C PHE A 307 -1.46 19.45 4.24
N ARG A 308 -1.68 20.33 3.25
CA ARG A 308 -2.88 20.39 2.43
C ARG A 308 -3.23 19.06 1.75
N CYS A 309 -2.25 18.20 1.45
CA CYS A 309 -2.48 16.90 0.83
C CYS A 309 -3.43 16.00 1.66
N LEU A 310 -3.38 16.07 3.00
CA LEU A 310 -4.31 15.32 3.84
C LEU A 310 -5.75 15.83 3.66
N ALA A 311 -5.96 17.14 3.62
CA ALA A 311 -7.29 17.72 3.40
C ALA A 311 -7.84 17.36 2.00
N LEU A 312 -6.99 17.43 0.96
CA LEU A 312 -7.38 17.06 -0.42
C LEU A 312 -7.84 15.59 -0.50
N ALA A 313 -7.20 14.67 0.22
CA ALA A 313 -7.62 13.28 0.27
C ALA A 313 -9.01 13.11 0.92
N TYR A 314 -9.31 13.84 2.02
CA TYR A 314 -10.65 13.85 2.61
C TYR A 314 -11.69 14.48 1.68
N GLU A 315 -11.35 15.54 0.97
CA GLU A 315 -12.22 16.19 -0.02
C GLU A 315 -12.55 15.22 -1.15
N ALA A 316 -11.53 14.55 -1.71
CA ALA A 316 -11.71 13.53 -2.74
C ALA A 316 -12.60 12.36 -2.26
N LEU A 317 -12.40 11.91 -1.04
CA LEU A 317 -13.18 10.82 -0.46
C LEU A 317 -14.66 11.22 -0.27
N ARG A 318 -14.93 12.45 0.17
CA ARG A 318 -16.30 12.97 0.32
C ARG A 318 -17.00 13.18 -1.01
N GLN A 319 -16.27 13.64 -2.03
CA GLN A 319 -16.80 13.81 -3.38
C GLN A 319 -17.12 12.47 -4.04
N GLY A 320 -16.29 11.44 -3.79
CA GLY A 320 -16.45 10.09 -4.32
C GLY A 320 -16.22 9.99 -5.83
N GLY A 321 -16.86 9.02 -6.48
CA GLY A 321 -16.66 8.79 -7.91
C GLY A 321 -15.20 8.50 -8.25
N ASN A 322 -14.70 9.06 -9.34
CA ASN A 322 -13.31 8.93 -9.77
C ASN A 322 -12.34 9.95 -9.11
N MET A 323 -12.82 10.81 -8.18
CA MET A 323 -11.97 11.85 -7.59
C MET A 323 -10.75 11.29 -6.83
N PRO A 324 -10.84 10.21 -6.04
CA PRO A 324 -9.65 9.61 -5.43
C PRO A 324 -8.64 9.06 -6.45
N CYS A 325 -9.10 8.55 -7.60
CA CYS A 325 -8.24 8.15 -8.72
C CYS A 325 -7.47 9.36 -9.29
N ILE A 326 -8.16 10.49 -9.49
CA ILE A 326 -7.55 11.75 -9.95
C ILE A 326 -6.44 12.19 -8.98
N VAL A 327 -6.72 12.19 -7.66
CA VAL A 327 -5.74 12.54 -6.63
C VAL A 327 -4.53 11.61 -6.67
N ASN A 328 -4.76 10.30 -6.79
CA ASN A 328 -3.66 9.34 -6.87
C ASN A 328 -2.78 9.57 -8.10
N ALA A 329 -3.38 9.72 -9.28
CA ALA A 329 -2.66 9.95 -10.53
C ALA A 329 -1.84 11.24 -10.48
N ALA A 330 -2.45 12.35 -10.03
CA ALA A 330 -1.75 13.62 -9.84
C ALA A 330 -0.61 13.48 -8.84
N ASN A 331 -0.84 12.81 -7.70
CA ASN A 331 0.19 12.61 -6.68
C ASN A 331 1.39 11.79 -7.19
N GLU A 332 1.17 10.75 -7.98
CA GLU A 332 2.28 9.98 -8.56
C GLU A 332 3.16 10.85 -9.48
N VAL A 333 2.55 11.73 -10.26
CA VAL A 333 3.27 12.66 -11.15
C VAL A 333 4.06 13.69 -10.34
N VAL A 334 3.43 14.40 -9.41
CA VAL A 334 4.12 15.45 -8.64
C VAL A 334 5.14 14.89 -7.66
N ASN A 335 4.92 13.71 -7.10
CA ASN A 335 5.89 13.00 -6.27
C ASN A 335 7.17 12.71 -7.06
N LEU A 336 7.01 12.21 -8.30
CA LEU A 336 8.16 11.97 -9.18
C LEU A 336 8.87 13.27 -9.56
N ALA A 337 8.10 14.31 -9.93
CA ALA A 337 8.63 15.62 -10.30
C ALA A 337 9.43 16.26 -9.17
N PHE A 338 8.94 16.19 -7.92
CA PHE A 338 9.66 16.67 -6.74
C PHE A 338 10.97 15.90 -6.51
N ARG A 339 10.95 14.57 -6.63
CA ARG A 339 12.16 13.75 -6.51
C ARG A 339 13.20 14.03 -7.61
N GLN A 340 12.75 14.56 -8.74
CA GLN A 340 13.57 14.98 -9.87
C GLN A 340 13.97 16.48 -9.82
N ASP A 341 13.65 17.19 -8.74
CA ASP A 341 13.88 18.63 -8.55
C ASP A 341 13.20 19.52 -9.62
N ARG A 342 12.08 19.05 -10.21
CA ARG A 342 11.32 19.81 -11.21
C ARG A 342 10.33 20.80 -10.57
N ILE A 343 9.93 20.54 -9.34
CA ILE A 343 8.98 21.36 -8.55
C ILE A 343 9.43 21.47 -7.10
N GLY A 344 8.95 22.49 -6.39
CA GLY A 344 9.12 22.65 -4.94
C GLY A 344 8.11 21.82 -4.13
N PHE A 345 8.35 21.72 -2.82
CA PHE A 345 7.51 20.91 -1.93
C PHE A 345 6.04 21.40 -1.88
N ASN A 346 5.84 22.72 -1.83
CA ASN A 346 4.50 23.31 -1.78
C ASN A 346 3.73 23.15 -3.12
N ASP A 347 4.44 22.98 -4.23
CA ASP A 347 3.82 22.78 -5.54
C ASP A 347 3.10 21.43 -5.61
N ILE A 348 3.51 20.45 -4.79
CA ILE A 348 2.89 19.13 -4.73
C ILE A 348 1.38 19.27 -4.49
N ALA A 349 0.99 19.91 -3.39
CA ALA A 349 -0.44 20.07 -3.07
C ALA A 349 -1.17 20.97 -4.07
N SER A 350 -0.52 22.04 -4.54
CA SER A 350 -1.09 22.99 -5.51
C SER A 350 -1.43 22.31 -6.84
N VAL A 351 -0.52 21.51 -7.39
CA VAL A 351 -0.76 20.79 -8.66
C VAL A 351 -1.84 19.72 -8.50
N ILE A 352 -1.86 19.00 -7.38
CA ILE A 352 -2.93 18.02 -7.10
C ILE A 352 -4.30 18.74 -7.07
N GLU A 353 -4.42 19.82 -6.31
CA GLU A 353 -5.68 20.58 -6.18
C GLU A 353 -6.15 21.14 -7.54
N GLN A 354 -5.25 21.70 -8.33
CA GLN A 354 -5.58 22.18 -9.68
C GLN A 354 -5.98 21.04 -10.63
N THR A 355 -5.37 19.87 -10.49
CA THR A 355 -5.74 18.67 -11.27
C THR A 355 -7.14 18.21 -10.91
N MET A 356 -7.49 18.16 -9.60
CA MET A 356 -8.84 17.84 -9.13
C MET A 356 -9.91 18.77 -9.72
N GLN A 357 -9.56 20.07 -9.89
CA GLN A 357 -10.48 21.06 -10.45
C GLN A 357 -10.67 20.96 -11.96
N LYS A 358 -9.68 20.44 -12.69
CA LYS A 358 -9.65 20.41 -14.16
C LYS A 358 -10.07 19.09 -14.77
N ALA A 359 -9.80 17.99 -14.08
CA ALA A 359 -10.12 16.66 -14.58
C ALA A 359 -11.63 16.41 -14.61
N VAL A 360 -12.06 15.59 -15.56
CA VAL A 360 -13.48 15.25 -15.73
C VAL A 360 -13.94 14.36 -14.58
N PHE A 361 -14.93 14.84 -13.82
CA PHE A 361 -15.55 14.07 -12.75
C PHE A 361 -16.63 13.13 -13.27
N THR A 362 -16.60 11.87 -12.84
CA THR A 362 -17.66 10.89 -13.11
C THR A 362 -17.90 9.99 -11.89
N ARG A 363 -19.11 9.44 -11.82
CA ARG A 363 -19.47 8.40 -10.82
C ARG A 363 -19.58 7.00 -11.43
N GLU A 364 -19.23 6.86 -12.69
CA GLU A 364 -19.18 5.55 -13.34
C GLU A 364 -18.03 4.72 -12.77
N ARG A 365 -18.23 3.39 -12.66
CA ARG A 365 -17.37 2.48 -11.88
C ARG A 365 -16.94 1.30 -12.75
N SER A 366 -16.24 1.56 -13.81
CA SER A 366 -15.62 0.51 -14.63
C SER A 366 -14.10 0.63 -14.61
N ILE A 367 -13.42 -0.45 -14.92
CA ILE A 367 -11.95 -0.43 -14.98
C ILE A 367 -11.48 0.52 -16.08
N GLU A 368 -12.21 0.59 -17.19
CA GLU A 368 -11.93 1.46 -18.33
C GLU A 368 -11.98 2.93 -17.88
N VAL A 369 -13.00 3.32 -17.13
CA VAL A 369 -13.14 4.68 -16.57
C VAL A 369 -11.97 5.02 -15.66
N TYR A 370 -11.50 4.10 -14.81
CA TYR A 370 -10.35 4.37 -13.95
C TYR A 370 -9.04 4.46 -14.74
N LEU A 371 -8.87 3.66 -15.81
CA LEU A 371 -7.72 3.76 -16.71
C LEU A 371 -7.69 5.11 -17.44
N ASP A 372 -8.82 5.52 -18.00
CA ASP A 372 -8.95 6.81 -18.71
C ASP A 372 -8.76 8.00 -17.75
N THR A 373 -9.33 7.90 -16.53
CA THR A 373 -9.17 8.92 -15.49
C THR A 373 -7.71 9.08 -15.07
N ASP A 374 -7.00 7.97 -14.84
CA ASP A 374 -5.58 8.00 -14.47
C ASP A 374 -4.75 8.66 -15.59
N ALA A 375 -4.97 8.27 -16.84
CA ALA A 375 -4.26 8.83 -17.99
C ALA A 375 -4.54 10.35 -18.17
N GLU A 376 -5.79 10.77 -18.05
CA GLU A 376 -6.17 12.19 -18.14
C GLU A 376 -5.56 13.01 -17.02
N ALA A 377 -5.69 12.55 -15.76
CA ALA A 377 -5.18 13.27 -14.60
C ALA A 377 -3.66 13.42 -14.63
N ARG A 378 -2.93 12.38 -15.08
CA ARG A 378 -1.48 12.46 -15.29
C ARG A 378 -1.12 13.51 -16.34
N ARG A 379 -1.80 13.53 -17.47
CA ARG A 379 -1.57 14.54 -18.52
C ARG A 379 -1.80 15.97 -17.98
N ILE A 380 -2.90 16.18 -17.24
CA ILE A 380 -3.20 17.49 -16.66
C ILE A 380 -2.11 17.91 -15.65
N ALA A 381 -1.68 16.99 -14.78
CA ALA A 381 -0.65 17.28 -13.79
C ALA A 381 0.70 17.63 -14.46
N GLU A 382 1.12 16.90 -15.50
CA GLU A 382 2.34 17.22 -16.27
C GLU A 382 2.23 18.60 -16.97
N GLU A 383 1.08 18.94 -17.55
CA GLU A 383 0.85 20.26 -18.14
C GLU A 383 0.91 21.40 -17.11
N LEU A 384 0.52 21.15 -15.87
CA LEU A 384 0.61 22.12 -14.78
C LEU A 384 2.05 22.33 -14.29
N ILE A 385 2.86 21.26 -14.28
CA ILE A 385 4.29 21.31 -13.90
C ILE A 385 5.12 22.03 -14.97
N ALA A 386 4.74 21.93 -16.25
CA ALA A 386 5.47 22.54 -17.35
C ALA A 386 5.29 24.06 -17.48
N LYS A 387 4.37 24.65 -16.72
CA LYS A 387 4.08 26.12 -16.69
C LYS A 387 4.90 26.83 -15.66
#